data_6ec88f1acb117a9f5f172c2831885ced
#
_entry.id   6ec88f1acb117a9f5f172c2831885ced
#
_cell.length_a   1.000
_cell.length_b   1.000
_cell.length_c   1.000
_cell.angle_alpha   90.00
_cell.angle_beta   90.00
_cell.angle_gamma   90.00
#
_symmetry.space_group_name_H-M   'P 1'
#
loop_
_entity.id
_entity.type
_entity.pdbx_description
1 polymer ?
#
loop_
_entity_poly.entity_id
_entity_poly.type
_entity_poly.pdbx_seq_one_letter_code
_entity_poly.pdbx_strand_id
1 'polypeptide(L)'
;RDRSPSRGLGDVYKRQDFGDIILHTLKILLSEADILDKYQNRFQYIMVDEYQDTNVSQYLLIRLLSQKYRNLCCVGDDDQSIYSWRGAEIENILRFNKDFPDAKTIRLERNYRSTANILKAASNLISNNQDHLGKTLKVAENSPALQCDNSKIKVVSTYNGAEEAQYVIDEIDSLTRSGYNYSDMAILVRTAAQTREFEEKFIHEAIPYQVIGGLKFYERAEIRDALAYFRVVLQPDDDLALERIINRPARGIGTKSIEKFRNEARLRHCSMYAAIEKMLAEDMIAGKAKNSLQQLMGSFAEWRKAASVLTPDDLAAQILEDSGYFDMLKADKSVEAPGRIENLKELINSMDDKFANLSEFMEHVSLVMDNDDVTDNNRIMLITLHSAKGLEFNVVFLPGWEEGLFPHQRALDEGGTAALEEERRLAYVAITRARQKLYISMAHNRRVYGQWQNNLPSRFINELPPQTIEICNKASSYFGGDTYGSSSGYGKNYGGWNTGNRNENTASVRYDDDDRYSYVSNDDYGDSWSGNFYQAKQKAKNRYAEFPVGTTVCHASFGLGKVIAVDGNNLEIIFENAGHKRLMKDYVSKV
;
A
#
# COMPACT_ATOMS: atom_id res chain seq x y z
N ARG A 1 -22.55 20.53 -2.79
CA ARG A 1 -21.45 21.51 -3.04
C ARG A 1 -20.24 21.03 -2.25
N ASP A 2 -19.54 20.04 -2.77
CA ASP A 2 -18.32 19.55 -2.17
C ASP A 2 -17.21 20.57 -2.44
N ARG A 3 -16.74 21.20 -1.37
CA ARG A 3 -15.55 22.04 -1.43
C ARG A 3 -14.34 21.12 -1.40
N SER A 4 -13.61 21.02 -2.50
CA SER A 4 -12.31 20.35 -2.46
C SER A 4 -11.37 21.07 -1.47
N PRO A 5 -10.48 20.36 -0.77
CA PRO A 5 -9.55 20.97 0.19
C PRO A 5 -8.67 22.08 -0.43
N SER A 6 -8.36 21.98 -1.72
CA SER A 6 -7.62 22.98 -2.47
C SER A 6 -8.38 24.32 -2.62
N ARG A 7 -9.73 24.26 -2.70
CA ARG A 7 -10.54 25.49 -2.77
C ARG A 7 -10.51 26.29 -1.47
N GLY A 8 -10.43 25.61 -0.32
CA GLY A 8 -10.30 26.28 0.98
C GLY A 8 -8.99 27.05 1.13
N LEU A 9 -7.89 26.55 0.58
CA LEU A 9 -6.60 27.23 0.58
C LEU A 9 -6.57 28.41 -0.39
N GLY A 10 -7.21 28.32 -1.57
CA GLY A 10 -7.36 29.40 -2.53
C GLY A 10 -8.13 30.59 -1.94
N ASP A 11 -9.22 30.32 -1.21
CA ASP A 11 -10.04 31.36 -0.56
C ASP A 11 -9.29 32.10 0.56
N VAL A 12 -8.50 31.36 1.39
CA VAL A 12 -7.77 31.96 2.53
C VAL A 12 -6.58 32.80 2.08
N TYR A 13 -5.87 32.40 1.02
CA TYR A 13 -4.65 33.06 0.57
C TYR A 13 -4.81 33.82 -0.75
N LYS A 14 -6.02 33.87 -1.33
CA LYS A 14 -6.29 34.39 -2.69
C LYS A 14 -5.36 33.78 -3.76
N ARG A 15 -5.04 32.47 -3.60
CA ARG A 15 -4.27 31.71 -4.55
C ARG A 15 -5.19 30.85 -5.40
N GLN A 16 -4.89 30.74 -6.68
CA GLN A 16 -5.56 29.83 -7.61
C GLN A 16 -4.91 28.44 -7.50
N ASP A 17 -5.70 27.39 -7.54
CA ASP A 17 -5.18 26.05 -7.76
C ASP A 17 -5.03 25.76 -9.27
N PHE A 18 -4.41 24.63 -9.61
CA PHE A 18 -4.20 24.26 -11.01
C PHE A 18 -5.51 24.03 -11.78
N GLY A 19 -6.53 23.49 -11.13
CA GLY A 19 -7.86 23.29 -11.71
C GLY A 19 -8.56 24.62 -12.02
N ASP A 20 -8.41 25.61 -11.14
CA ASP A 20 -8.95 26.97 -11.35
C ASP A 20 -8.33 27.64 -12.58
N ILE A 21 -7.04 27.44 -12.85
CA ILE A 21 -6.35 28.00 -14.02
C ILE A 21 -7.02 27.51 -15.31
N ILE A 22 -7.25 26.22 -15.45
CA ILE A 22 -7.90 25.63 -16.63
C ILE A 22 -9.35 26.09 -16.72
N LEU A 23 -10.09 26.09 -15.61
CA LEU A 23 -11.49 26.51 -15.58
C LEU A 23 -11.67 28.00 -15.97
N HIS A 24 -10.83 28.89 -15.46
CA HIS A 24 -10.88 30.31 -15.83
C HIS A 24 -10.47 30.53 -17.28
N THR A 25 -9.47 29.79 -17.78
CA THR A 25 -9.10 29.82 -19.20
C THR A 25 -10.30 29.42 -20.09
N LEU A 26 -10.98 28.34 -19.76
CA LEU A 26 -12.18 27.90 -20.48
C LEU A 26 -13.30 28.94 -20.44
N LYS A 27 -13.56 29.57 -19.28
CA LYS A 27 -14.56 30.64 -19.16
C LYS A 27 -14.23 31.83 -20.10
N ILE A 28 -12.98 32.28 -20.11
CA ILE A 28 -12.54 33.38 -20.98
C ILE A 28 -12.73 32.98 -22.45
N LEU A 29 -12.28 31.81 -22.86
CA LEU A 29 -12.40 31.37 -24.25
C LEU A 29 -13.85 31.16 -24.69
N LEU A 30 -14.77 30.87 -23.78
CA LEU A 30 -16.20 30.70 -24.06
C LEU A 30 -16.96 32.04 -24.07
N SER A 31 -16.52 33.04 -23.27
CA SER A 31 -17.21 34.32 -23.16
C SER A 31 -16.69 35.37 -24.16
N GLU A 32 -15.41 35.34 -24.51
CA GLU A 32 -14.73 36.35 -25.30
C GLU A 32 -14.30 35.77 -26.67
N ALA A 33 -15.17 35.98 -27.69
CA ALA A 33 -14.96 35.39 -29.02
C ALA A 33 -13.72 35.89 -29.74
N ASP A 34 -13.31 37.12 -29.50
CA ASP A 34 -12.10 37.73 -30.05
C ASP A 34 -10.83 37.10 -29.46
N ILE A 35 -10.84 36.80 -28.19
CA ILE A 35 -9.77 36.07 -27.52
C ILE A 35 -9.67 34.64 -28.05
N LEU A 36 -10.78 33.95 -28.18
CA LEU A 36 -10.81 32.59 -28.76
C LEU A 36 -10.25 32.62 -30.20
N ASP A 37 -10.73 33.55 -31.07
CA ASP A 37 -10.25 33.65 -32.44
C ASP A 37 -8.76 33.95 -32.50
N LYS A 38 -8.25 34.82 -31.64
CA LYS A 38 -6.81 35.12 -31.52
C LYS A 38 -5.99 33.85 -31.24
N TYR A 39 -6.40 33.03 -30.28
CA TYR A 39 -5.66 31.80 -29.93
C TYR A 39 -5.85 30.69 -30.96
N GLN A 40 -7.02 30.57 -31.57
CA GLN A 40 -7.24 29.64 -32.68
C GLN A 40 -6.37 30.00 -33.89
N ASN A 41 -6.21 31.28 -34.20
CA ASN A 41 -5.30 31.72 -35.28
C ASN A 41 -3.83 31.49 -34.95
N ARG A 42 -3.47 31.53 -33.67
CA ARG A 42 -2.10 31.30 -33.23
C ARG A 42 -1.75 29.81 -33.25
N PHE A 43 -2.67 28.96 -32.81
CA PHE A 43 -2.47 27.52 -32.71
C PHE A 43 -3.13 26.78 -33.89
N GLN A 44 -2.48 26.87 -35.05
CA GLN A 44 -2.99 26.26 -36.28
C GLN A 44 -2.82 24.72 -36.32
N TYR A 45 -1.85 24.21 -35.58
CA TYR A 45 -1.57 22.78 -35.42
C TYR A 45 -1.48 22.48 -33.92
N ILE A 46 -2.24 21.47 -33.46
CA ILE A 46 -2.28 21.05 -32.08
C ILE A 46 -1.93 19.57 -32.04
N MET A 47 -0.94 19.23 -31.21
CA MET A 47 -0.57 17.84 -30.92
C MET A 47 -0.79 17.57 -29.43
N VAL A 48 -1.42 16.45 -29.12
CA VAL A 48 -1.70 16.02 -27.76
C VAL A 48 -1.13 14.62 -27.60
N ASP A 49 -0.27 14.45 -26.62
CA ASP A 49 0.26 13.16 -26.21
C ASP A 49 -0.48 12.66 -24.95
N GLU A 50 -0.44 11.34 -24.71
CA GLU A 50 -1.13 10.71 -23.57
C GLU A 50 -2.62 11.09 -23.47
N TYR A 51 -3.32 11.13 -24.62
CA TYR A 51 -4.69 11.65 -24.73
C TYR A 51 -5.69 10.91 -23.82
N GLN A 52 -5.46 9.63 -23.49
CA GLN A 52 -6.28 8.83 -22.57
C GLN A 52 -6.26 9.34 -21.12
N ASP A 53 -5.29 10.17 -20.76
CA ASP A 53 -5.17 10.72 -19.40
C ASP A 53 -5.82 12.12 -19.26
N THR A 54 -6.51 12.59 -20.30
CA THR A 54 -7.16 13.90 -20.29
C THR A 54 -8.45 13.88 -19.45
N ASN A 55 -8.63 14.93 -18.63
CA ASN A 55 -9.89 15.18 -17.95
C ASN A 55 -10.84 16.00 -18.82
N VAL A 56 -12.11 16.14 -18.39
CA VAL A 56 -13.15 16.89 -19.11
C VAL A 56 -12.73 18.31 -19.46
N SER A 57 -12.09 19.01 -18.52
CA SER A 57 -11.67 20.42 -18.75
C SER A 57 -10.58 20.51 -19.80
N GLN A 58 -9.62 19.60 -19.78
CA GLN A 58 -8.55 19.52 -20.78
C GLN A 58 -9.13 19.15 -22.16
N TYR A 59 -10.04 18.17 -22.19
CA TYR A 59 -10.74 17.80 -23.43
C TYR A 59 -11.49 19.00 -24.05
N LEU A 60 -12.26 19.75 -23.23
CA LEU A 60 -12.98 20.94 -23.70
C LEU A 60 -12.04 22.03 -24.23
N LEU A 61 -10.90 22.25 -23.56
CA LEU A 61 -9.88 23.21 -23.99
C LEU A 61 -9.30 22.83 -25.36
N ILE A 62 -8.91 21.57 -25.53
CA ILE A 62 -8.41 21.04 -26.81
C ILE A 62 -9.44 21.22 -27.91
N ARG A 63 -10.69 20.86 -27.62
CA ARG A 63 -11.80 20.98 -28.59
C ARG A 63 -12.05 22.42 -29.00
N LEU A 64 -12.08 23.38 -28.08
CA LEU A 64 -12.28 24.80 -28.39
C LEU A 64 -11.14 25.36 -29.26
N LEU A 65 -9.90 25.08 -28.89
CA LEU A 65 -8.73 25.59 -29.61
C LEU A 65 -8.59 24.99 -31.01
N SER A 66 -8.95 23.71 -31.20
CA SER A 66 -8.82 23.02 -32.49
C SER A 66 -9.98 23.28 -33.46
N GLN A 67 -11.07 23.92 -33.01
CA GLN A 67 -12.31 23.99 -33.74
C GLN A 67 -12.19 24.71 -35.12
N LYS A 68 -11.34 25.74 -35.21
CA LYS A 68 -11.21 26.56 -36.41
C LYS A 68 -10.45 25.86 -37.55
N TYR A 69 -9.28 25.32 -37.27
CA TYR A 69 -8.40 24.72 -38.28
C TYR A 69 -8.51 23.21 -38.36
N ARG A 70 -9.02 22.56 -37.30
CA ARG A 70 -9.18 21.10 -37.18
C ARG A 70 -7.89 20.30 -37.41
N ASN A 71 -6.72 20.94 -37.35
CA ASN A 71 -5.40 20.30 -37.43
C ASN A 71 -5.02 19.78 -36.02
N LEU A 72 -5.70 18.71 -35.59
CA LEU A 72 -5.51 18.09 -34.31
C LEU A 72 -4.91 16.70 -34.51
N CYS A 73 -3.80 16.41 -33.86
CA CYS A 73 -3.20 15.08 -33.76
C CYS A 73 -3.18 14.65 -32.29
N CYS A 74 -3.94 13.61 -31.95
CA CYS A 74 -3.93 13.02 -30.62
C CYS A 74 -3.21 11.67 -30.66
N VAL A 75 -2.27 11.47 -29.76
CA VAL A 75 -1.56 10.21 -29.54
C VAL A 75 -1.95 9.71 -28.16
N GLY A 76 -2.24 8.43 -28.06
CA GLY A 76 -2.63 7.82 -26.80
C GLY A 76 -2.80 6.32 -26.89
N ASP A 77 -2.90 5.69 -25.76
CA ASP A 77 -3.08 4.27 -25.56
C ASP A 77 -4.15 4.04 -24.49
N ASP A 78 -5.34 3.63 -24.90
CA ASP A 78 -6.48 3.36 -24.00
C ASP A 78 -6.14 2.29 -22.94
N ASP A 79 -5.30 1.31 -23.30
CA ASP A 79 -4.82 0.27 -22.38
C ASP A 79 -3.84 0.82 -21.31
N GLN A 80 -3.41 2.08 -21.40
CA GLN A 80 -2.58 2.76 -20.42
C GLN A 80 -3.31 3.89 -19.65
N SER A 81 -4.65 3.93 -19.68
CA SER A 81 -5.47 4.85 -18.90
C SER A 81 -5.54 4.38 -17.44
N ILE A 82 -4.73 5.00 -16.56
CA ILE A 82 -4.54 4.61 -15.14
C ILE A 82 -4.65 5.80 -14.17
N TYR A 83 -5.29 6.89 -14.59
CA TYR A 83 -5.40 8.12 -13.79
C TYR A 83 -6.85 8.59 -13.59
N SER A 84 -7.83 7.65 -13.54
CA SER A 84 -9.23 7.99 -13.26
C SER A 84 -9.38 8.68 -11.91
N TRP A 85 -8.61 8.29 -10.91
CA TRP A 85 -8.56 8.91 -9.58
C TRP A 85 -8.08 10.39 -9.61
N ARG A 86 -7.45 10.85 -10.70
CA ARG A 86 -7.14 12.27 -10.97
C ARG A 86 -8.17 12.94 -11.85
N GLY A 87 -9.26 12.25 -12.19
CA GLY A 87 -10.32 12.75 -13.06
C GLY A 87 -10.05 12.58 -14.55
N ALA A 88 -9.10 11.72 -14.94
CA ALA A 88 -8.96 11.29 -16.33
C ALA A 88 -10.18 10.47 -16.76
N GLU A 89 -10.64 10.67 -17.99
CA GLU A 89 -11.78 9.96 -18.55
C GLU A 89 -11.39 9.22 -19.83
N ILE A 90 -11.37 7.89 -19.75
CA ILE A 90 -11.03 7.01 -20.87
C ILE A 90 -11.99 7.21 -22.06
N GLU A 91 -13.23 7.59 -21.81
CA GLU A 91 -14.23 7.89 -22.82
C GLU A 91 -13.75 8.95 -23.81
N ASN A 92 -12.87 9.86 -23.41
CA ASN A 92 -12.34 10.88 -24.29
C ASN A 92 -11.60 10.28 -25.49
N ILE A 93 -10.78 9.23 -25.28
CA ILE A 93 -10.10 8.54 -26.37
C ILE A 93 -11.03 7.56 -27.11
N LEU A 94 -11.91 6.84 -26.39
CA LEU A 94 -12.83 5.88 -27.00
C LEU A 94 -13.85 6.54 -27.94
N ARG A 95 -14.32 7.76 -27.62
CA ARG A 95 -15.27 8.52 -28.44
C ARG A 95 -14.64 9.46 -29.48
N PHE A 96 -13.30 9.49 -29.59
CA PHE A 96 -12.58 10.43 -30.47
C PHE A 96 -13.11 10.45 -31.91
N ASN A 97 -13.35 9.28 -32.50
CA ASN A 97 -13.91 9.17 -33.85
C ASN A 97 -15.36 9.66 -33.98
N LYS A 98 -16.13 9.73 -32.88
CA LYS A 98 -17.47 10.33 -32.88
C LYS A 98 -17.39 11.84 -32.84
N ASP A 99 -16.45 12.37 -32.07
CA ASP A 99 -16.24 13.82 -31.91
C ASP A 99 -15.53 14.44 -33.12
N PHE A 100 -14.69 13.64 -33.81
CA PHE A 100 -13.96 14.01 -35.02
C PHE A 100 -14.17 12.98 -36.14
N PRO A 101 -15.34 12.99 -36.81
CA PRO A 101 -15.68 11.94 -37.79
C PRO A 101 -14.74 11.85 -39.00
N ASP A 102 -14.05 12.94 -39.34
CA ASP A 102 -13.09 13.01 -40.46
C ASP A 102 -11.66 12.60 -40.03
N ALA A 103 -11.46 12.23 -38.77
CA ALA A 103 -10.14 11.89 -38.27
C ALA A 103 -9.65 10.54 -38.84
N LYS A 104 -8.38 10.51 -39.22
CA LYS A 104 -7.72 9.27 -39.62
C LYS A 104 -7.07 8.61 -38.42
N THR A 105 -7.57 7.43 -38.05
CA THR A 105 -6.96 6.62 -36.99
C THR A 105 -5.85 5.73 -37.53
N ILE A 106 -4.67 5.81 -36.95
CA ILE A 106 -3.50 4.97 -37.29
C ILE A 106 -3.13 4.19 -36.03
N ARG A 107 -3.10 2.86 -36.12
CA ARG A 107 -2.69 1.98 -35.03
C ARG A 107 -1.21 1.65 -35.13
N LEU A 108 -0.46 1.91 -34.04
CA LEU A 108 0.95 1.58 -33.93
C LEU A 108 1.09 0.23 -33.21
N GLU A 109 1.16 -0.86 -33.96
CA GLU A 109 1.20 -2.22 -33.41
C GLU A 109 2.62 -2.82 -33.32
N ARG A 110 3.63 -2.14 -33.87
CA ARG A 110 5.03 -2.58 -33.81
C ARG A 110 5.67 -2.06 -32.54
N ASN A 111 6.07 -2.97 -31.65
CA ASN A 111 6.74 -2.66 -30.39
C ASN A 111 8.26 -2.86 -30.54
N TYR A 112 9.03 -1.89 -30.05
CA TYR A 112 10.50 -1.89 -30.11
C TYR A 112 11.15 -2.12 -28.75
N ARG A 113 10.34 -2.19 -27.68
CA ARG A 113 10.80 -2.23 -26.28
C ARG A 113 10.99 -3.66 -25.78
N SER A 114 9.93 -4.45 -25.79
CA SER A 114 9.81 -5.69 -25.03
C SER A 114 9.92 -6.93 -25.89
N THR A 115 10.38 -8.03 -25.28
CA THR A 115 10.45 -9.35 -25.93
C THR A 115 9.06 -9.94 -26.22
N ALA A 116 8.98 -10.94 -27.08
CA ALA A 116 7.71 -11.51 -27.55
C ALA A 116 6.89 -12.15 -26.41
N ASN A 117 7.51 -12.81 -25.44
CA ASN A 117 6.80 -13.40 -24.31
C ASN A 117 6.15 -12.33 -23.43
N ILE A 118 6.84 -11.22 -23.17
CA ILE A 118 6.31 -10.09 -22.40
C ILE A 118 5.11 -9.47 -23.11
N LEU A 119 5.23 -9.19 -24.43
CA LEU A 119 4.14 -8.62 -25.22
C LEU A 119 2.92 -9.53 -25.29
N LYS A 120 3.15 -10.85 -25.46
CA LYS A 120 2.07 -11.81 -25.50
C LYS A 120 1.34 -11.92 -24.17
N ALA A 121 2.07 -11.89 -23.05
CA ALA A 121 1.49 -11.88 -21.72
C ALA A 121 0.66 -10.62 -21.47
N ALA A 122 1.20 -9.43 -21.77
CA ALA A 122 0.51 -8.16 -21.64
C ALA A 122 -0.76 -8.09 -22.51
N SER A 123 -0.67 -8.52 -23.77
CA SER A 123 -1.82 -8.51 -24.71
C SER A 123 -2.93 -9.44 -24.24
N ASN A 124 -2.59 -10.63 -23.71
CA ASN A 124 -3.61 -11.56 -23.19
C ASN A 124 -4.29 -11.03 -21.93
N LEU A 125 -3.51 -10.44 -21.02
CA LEU A 125 -4.04 -9.83 -19.82
C LEU A 125 -5.07 -8.75 -20.16
N ILE A 126 -4.70 -7.78 -21.00
CA ILE A 126 -5.55 -6.63 -21.30
C ILE A 126 -6.78 -6.98 -22.14
N SER A 127 -6.74 -8.07 -22.89
CA SER A 127 -7.88 -8.54 -23.69
C SER A 127 -9.09 -8.97 -22.84
N ASN A 128 -8.94 -9.10 -21.51
CA ASN A 128 -10.03 -9.36 -20.58
C ASN A 128 -10.83 -8.09 -20.21
N ASN A 129 -10.38 -6.89 -20.59
CA ASN A 129 -11.16 -5.66 -20.46
C ASN A 129 -12.20 -5.59 -21.57
N GLN A 130 -13.40 -5.08 -21.25
CA GLN A 130 -14.49 -4.92 -22.21
C GLN A 130 -14.35 -3.63 -23.01
N ASP A 131 -13.99 -2.54 -22.33
CA ASP A 131 -13.88 -1.21 -22.93
C ASP A 131 -12.44 -0.94 -23.38
N HIS A 132 -12.08 -1.46 -24.57
CA HIS A 132 -10.79 -1.17 -25.21
C HIS A 132 -10.90 -1.13 -26.74
N LEU A 133 -10.03 -0.34 -27.38
CA LEU A 133 -10.02 -0.20 -28.84
C LEU A 133 -9.45 -1.43 -29.57
N GLY A 134 -8.83 -2.34 -28.84
CA GLY A 134 -8.22 -3.57 -29.33
C GLY A 134 -7.02 -3.32 -30.25
N LYS A 135 -5.86 -3.80 -29.85
CA LYS A 135 -4.63 -3.81 -30.66
C LYS A 135 -3.86 -5.09 -30.39
N THR A 136 -3.07 -5.51 -31.36
CA THR A 136 -2.18 -6.67 -31.20
C THR A 136 -0.74 -6.21 -31.33
N LEU A 137 -0.03 -6.13 -30.20
CA LEU A 137 1.37 -5.73 -30.20
C LEU A 137 2.25 -6.87 -30.74
N LYS A 138 3.15 -6.53 -31.66
CA LYS A 138 4.14 -7.45 -32.26
C LYS A 138 5.52 -6.82 -32.13
N VAL A 139 6.53 -7.65 -31.88
CA VAL A 139 7.92 -7.18 -31.90
C VAL A 139 8.24 -6.70 -33.31
N ALA A 140 8.81 -5.51 -33.44
CA ALA A 140 9.20 -4.96 -34.73
C ALA A 140 10.41 -5.73 -35.29
N GLU A 141 10.43 -5.94 -36.61
CA GLU A 141 11.47 -6.74 -37.28
C GLU A 141 12.90 -6.25 -37.04
N ASN A 142 13.08 -4.95 -36.78
CA ASN A 142 14.38 -4.32 -36.49
C ASN A 142 14.54 -3.98 -35.01
N SER A 143 13.75 -4.59 -34.11
CA SER A 143 13.84 -4.31 -32.69
C SER A 143 15.07 -4.95 -32.04
N PRO A 144 15.81 -4.24 -31.17
CA PRO A 144 16.82 -4.84 -30.30
C PRO A 144 16.26 -6.01 -29.45
N ALA A 145 14.97 -5.99 -29.16
CA ALA A 145 14.30 -7.05 -28.41
C ALA A 145 14.33 -8.43 -29.09
N LEU A 146 14.51 -8.48 -30.44
CA LEU A 146 14.72 -9.74 -31.14
C LEU A 146 16.09 -10.38 -30.92
N GLN A 147 17.07 -9.58 -30.50
CA GLN A 147 18.42 -10.04 -30.18
C GLN A 147 18.55 -10.48 -28.72
N CYS A 148 17.55 -10.15 -27.89
CA CYS A 148 17.52 -10.54 -26.49
C CYS A 148 17.00 -11.98 -26.35
N ASP A 149 17.42 -12.63 -25.27
CA ASP A 149 16.85 -13.90 -24.86
C ASP A 149 15.34 -13.71 -24.59
N ASN A 150 14.50 -14.42 -25.37
CA ASN A 150 13.06 -14.43 -25.20
C ASN A 150 12.67 -15.37 -24.05
N SER A 151 13.26 -15.15 -22.87
CA SER A 151 12.99 -15.96 -21.69
C SER A 151 11.51 -15.84 -21.26
N LYS A 152 11.03 -16.88 -20.59
CA LYS A 152 9.71 -16.84 -19.98
C LYS A 152 9.70 -15.91 -18.78
N ILE A 153 8.52 -15.37 -18.47
CA ILE A 153 8.26 -14.60 -17.26
C ILE A 153 8.33 -15.55 -16.07
N LYS A 154 9.22 -15.28 -15.12
CA LYS A 154 9.28 -16.08 -13.88
C LYS A 154 8.16 -15.65 -12.94
N VAL A 155 7.31 -16.59 -12.56
CA VAL A 155 6.27 -16.42 -11.53
C VAL A 155 6.70 -17.20 -10.30
N VAL A 156 6.96 -16.50 -9.20
CA VAL A 156 7.55 -17.06 -7.98
C VAL A 156 6.60 -16.92 -6.81
N SER A 157 6.45 -18.02 -6.07
CA SER A 157 5.64 -18.08 -4.87
C SER A 157 6.57 -18.29 -3.67
N THR A 158 6.47 -17.42 -2.67
CA THR A 158 7.25 -17.42 -1.44
C THR A 158 6.35 -17.64 -0.23
N TYR A 159 6.93 -17.96 0.92
CA TYR A 159 6.13 -18.18 2.13
C TYR A 159 5.60 -16.84 2.69
N ASN A 160 6.45 -15.80 2.75
CA ASN A 160 6.09 -14.48 3.27
C ASN A 160 6.81 -13.34 2.51
N GLY A 161 6.46 -12.08 2.84
CA GLY A 161 7.04 -10.89 2.20
C GLY A 161 8.55 -10.76 2.40
N ALA A 162 9.08 -11.15 3.55
CA ALA A 162 10.52 -11.10 3.81
C ALA A 162 11.30 -12.09 2.91
N GLU A 163 10.74 -13.29 2.66
CA GLU A 163 11.30 -14.24 1.70
C GLU A 163 11.14 -13.75 0.25
N GLU A 164 10.04 -13.05 -0.04
CA GLU A 164 9.84 -12.41 -1.34
C GLU A 164 10.94 -11.37 -1.61
N ALA A 165 11.18 -10.49 -0.66
CA ALA A 165 12.25 -9.50 -0.77
C ALA A 165 13.63 -10.16 -0.89
N GLN A 166 13.91 -11.21 -0.10
CA GLN A 166 15.17 -11.96 -0.21
C GLN A 166 15.33 -12.60 -1.58
N TYR A 167 14.28 -13.21 -2.13
CA TYR A 167 14.31 -13.79 -3.49
C TYR A 167 14.69 -12.75 -4.54
N VAL A 168 14.09 -11.55 -4.45
CA VAL A 168 14.39 -10.46 -5.40
C VAL A 168 15.85 -10.02 -5.27
N ILE A 169 16.38 -9.90 -4.06
CA ILE A 169 17.81 -9.57 -3.82
C ILE A 169 18.73 -10.65 -4.42
N ASP A 170 18.44 -11.92 -4.19
CA ASP A 170 19.24 -13.05 -4.74
C ASP A 170 19.27 -13.02 -6.28
N GLU A 171 18.12 -12.72 -6.92
CA GLU A 171 18.05 -12.59 -8.40
C GLU A 171 18.80 -11.35 -8.89
N ILE A 172 18.71 -10.21 -8.19
CA ILE A 172 19.48 -9.00 -8.51
C ILE A 172 20.98 -9.30 -8.49
N ASP A 173 21.45 -9.97 -7.47
CA ASP A 173 22.86 -10.35 -7.33
C ASP A 173 23.29 -11.32 -8.45
N SER A 174 22.46 -12.30 -8.78
CA SER A 174 22.69 -13.20 -9.90
C SER A 174 22.75 -12.46 -11.25
N LEU A 175 21.88 -11.50 -11.47
CA LEU A 175 21.83 -10.69 -12.69
C LEU A 175 23.06 -9.76 -12.78
N THR A 176 23.48 -9.18 -11.68
CA THR A 176 24.69 -8.34 -11.62
C THR A 176 25.93 -9.15 -11.96
N ARG A 177 26.06 -10.38 -11.46
CA ARG A 177 27.13 -11.32 -11.87
C ARG A 177 27.04 -11.70 -13.35
N SER A 178 25.86 -11.65 -13.93
CA SER A 178 25.63 -11.90 -15.36
C SER A 178 25.85 -10.68 -16.26
N GLY A 179 26.29 -9.53 -15.68
CA GLY A 179 26.67 -8.33 -16.41
C GLY A 179 25.59 -7.24 -16.53
N TYR A 180 24.47 -7.36 -15.82
CA TYR A 180 23.49 -6.27 -15.70
C TYR A 180 23.96 -5.24 -14.67
N ASN A 181 23.72 -3.95 -14.94
CA ASN A 181 23.93 -2.90 -13.96
C ASN A 181 22.70 -2.75 -13.06
N TYR A 182 22.86 -2.21 -11.86
CA TYR A 182 21.73 -1.88 -10.99
C TYR A 182 20.74 -0.92 -11.66
N SER A 183 21.22 0.05 -12.43
CA SER A 183 20.39 1.00 -13.19
C SER A 183 19.54 0.36 -14.30
N ASP A 184 19.84 -0.88 -14.70
CA ASP A 184 19.05 -1.66 -15.65
C ASP A 184 17.79 -2.28 -15.02
N MET A 185 17.70 -2.27 -13.69
CA MET A 185 16.72 -3.01 -12.89
C MET A 185 15.78 -2.09 -12.16
N ALA A 186 14.50 -2.48 -12.09
CA ALA A 186 13.51 -1.80 -11.27
C ALA A 186 12.60 -2.78 -10.53
N ILE A 187 12.21 -2.38 -9.32
CA ILE A 187 11.15 -3.03 -8.55
C ILE A 187 9.92 -2.12 -8.60
N LEU A 188 8.82 -2.62 -9.12
CA LEU A 188 7.59 -1.86 -9.27
C LEU A 188 6.55 -2.39 -8.28
N VAL A 189 6.15 -1.56 -7.33
CA VAL A 189 5.21 -1.91 -6.25
C VAL A 189 3.84 -1.26 -6.47
N ARG A 190 2.76 -1.91 -6.01
CA ARG A 190 1.41 -1.35 -6.10
C ARG A 190 1.21 -0.19 -5.13
N THR A 191 1.66 -0.33 -3.90
CA THR A 191 1.57 0.70 -2.87
C THR A 191 2.95 1.08 -2.36
N ALA A 192 3.08 2.32 -1.89
CA ALA A 192 4.35 2.79 -1.37
C ALA A 192 4.76 2.07 -0.07
N ALA A 193 3.82 1.48 0.67
CA ALA A 193 4.10 0.72 1.88
C ALA A 193 5.01 -0.49 1.60
N GLN A 194 4.83 -1.15 0.45
CA GLN A 194 5.63 -2.32 0.06
C GLN A 194 7.12 -2.03 -0.11
N THR A 195 7.54 -0.76 -0.25
CA THR A 195 8.97 -0.44 -0.47
C THR A 195 9.84 -0.77 0.74
N ARG A 196 9.29 -0.73 1.96
CA ARG A 196 10.05 -0.89 3.21
C ARG A 196 10.88 -2.17 3.25
N GLU A 197 10.28 -3.33 2.97
CA GLU A 197 11.00 -4.61 3.02
C GLU A 197 12.19 -4.66 2.06
N PHE A 198 12.04 -4.04 0.88
CA PHE A 198 13.13 -3.92 -0.09
C PHE A 198 14.18 -2.90 0.35
N GLU A 199 13.76 -1.75 0.87
CA GLU A 199 14.67 -0.70 1.37
C GLU A 199 15.55 -1.23 2.50
N GLU A 200 14.98 -1.93 3.49
CA GLU A 200 15.73 -2.57 4.58
C GLU A 200 16.75 -3.61 4.06
N LYS A 201 16.34 -4.44 3.09
CA LYS A 201 17.24 -5.43 2.49
C LYS A 201 18.37 -4.77 1.69
N PHE A 202 18.06 -3.75 0.90
CA PHE A 202 19.08 -3.00 0.15
C PHE A 202 20.12 -2.37 1.06
N ILE A 203 19.69 -1.82 2.20
CA ILE A 203 20.62 -1.25 3.20
C ILE A 203 21.48 -2.35 3.81
N HIS A 204 20.87 -3.47 4.20
CA HIS A 204 21.60 -4.61 4.80
C HIS A 204 22.66 -5.18 3.87
N GLU A 205 22.35 -5.34 2.58
CA GLU A 205 23.25 -5.89 1.57
C GLU A 205 24.13 -4.82 0.89
N ALA A 206 24.05 -3.55 1.35
CA ALA A 206 24.77 -2.40 0.77
C ALA A 206 24.51 -2.22 -0.75
N ILE A 207 23.30 -2.53 -1.22
CA ILE A 207 22.89 -2.37 -2.62
C ILE A 207 22.39 -0.93 -2.84
N PRO A 208 22.96 -0.18 -3.79
CA PRO A 208 22.55 1.19 -4.04
C PRO A 208 21.15 1.23 -4.70
N TYR A 209 20.23 1.99 -4.12
CA TYR A 209 18.86 2.13 -4.62
C TYR A 209 18.39 3.58 -4.62
N GLN A 210 17.31 3.85 -5.35
CA GLN A 210 16.62 5.12 -5.39
C GLN A 210 15.11 4.92 -5.41
N VAL A 211 14.38 5.61 -4.51
CA VAL A 211 12.92 5.66 -4.55
C VAL A 211 12.47 6.77 -5.49
N ILE A 212 11.68 6.43 -6.50
CA ILE A 212 11.15 7.39 -7.48
C ILE A 212 9.71 7.73 -7.16
N GLY A 213 9.41 9.04 -7.18
CA GLY A 213 8.06 9.55 -6.94
C GLY A 213 7.67 9.70 -5.47
N GLY A 214 8.61 9.54 -4.56
CA GLY A 214 8.38 9.67 -3.12
C GLY A 214 9.64 9.77 -2.31
N LEU A 215 9.46 9.95 -1.01
CA LEU A 215 10.53 9.86 -0.02
C LEU A 215 10.78 8.39 0.37
N LYS A 216 11.98 8.09 0.83
CA LYS A 216 12.27 6.81 1.46
C LYS A 216 11.30 6.56 2.61
N PHE A 217 11.08 5.30 2.95
CA PHE A 217 10.01 4.93 3.90
C PHE A 217 10.10 5.72 5.20
N TYR A 218 11.27 5.73 5.85
CA TYR A 218 11.46 6.41 7.14
C TYR A 218 11.52 7.94 7.06
N GLU A 219 11.61 8.52 5.87
CA GLU A 219 11.59 9.98 5.66
C GLU A 219 10.17 10.55 5.47
N ARG A 220 9.17 9.69 5.23
CA ARG A 220 7.78 10.12 5.01
C ARG A 220 7.24 10.86 6.22
N ALA A 221 6.43 11.89 5.97
CA ALA A 221 5.98 12.81 7.02
C ALA A 221 5.23 12.10 8.16
N GLU A 222 4.32 11.19 7.82
CA GLU A 222 3.54 10.38 8.77
C GLU A 222 4.41 9.43 9.59
N ILE A 223 5.43 8.85 8.96
CA ILE A 223 6.40 7.97 9.63
C ILE A 223 7.27 8.78 10.59
N ARG A 224 7.79 9.92 10.16
CA ARG A 224 8.57 10.83 11.02
C ARG A 224 7.74 11.37 12.18
N ASP A 225 6.44 11.59 12.00
CA ASP A 225 5.54 11.98 13.08
C ASP A 225 5.36 10.83 14.09
N ALA A 226 5.14 9.60 13.61
CA ALA A 226 5.06 8.42 14.46
C ALA A 226 6.35 8.17 15.25
N LEU A 227 7.50 8.20 14.57
CA LEU A 227 8.81 8.05 15.22
C LEU A 227 9.07 9.15 16.27
N ALA A 228 8.58 10.36 16.04
CA ALA A 228 8.70 11.44 17.01
C ALA A 228 7.85 11.16 18.27
N TYR A 229 6.65 10.58 18.14
CA TYR A 229 5.88 10.09 19.29
C TYR A 229 6.65 9.03 20.08
N PHE A 230 7.23 8.05 19.39
CA PHE A 230 8.02 6.98 20.03
C PHE A 230 9.26 7.53 20.74
N ARG A 231 9.95 8.49 20.12
CA ARG A 231 11.09 9.18 20.73
C ARG A 231 10.72 9.86 22.04
N VAL A 232 9.64 10.65 22.06
CA VAL A 232 9.21 11.34 23.30
C VAL A 232 8.79 10.36 24.40
N VAL A 233 8.26 9.18 24.04
CA VAL A 233 7.99 8.12 25.02
C VAL A 233 9.28 7.61 25.65
N LEU A 234 10.31 7.35 24.86
CA LEU A 234 11.60 6.82 25.32
C LEU A 234 12.50 7.88 25.93
N GLN A 235 12.52 9.07 25.33
CA GLN A 235 13.41 10.19 25.68
C GLN A 235 12.57 11.48 25.79
N PRO A 236 12.01 11.78 26.98
CA PRO A 236 11.21 12.99 27.18
C PRO A 236 11.96 14.30 26.93
N ASP A 237 13.29 14.25 26.97
CA ASP A 237 14.14 15.42 26.79
C ASP A 237 14.43 15.73 25.30
N ASP A 238 13.87 14.98 24.36
CA ASP A 238 13.96 15.30 22.92
C ASP A 238 12.94 16.40 22.55
N ASP A 239 13.39 17.65 22.72
CA ASP A 239 12.58 18.83 22.42
C ASP A 239 12.15 18.91 20.95
N LEU A 240 12.98 18.45 20.00
CA LEU A 240 12.66 18.47 18.57
C LEU A 240 11.55 17.50 18.23
N ALA A 241 11.60 16.31 18.81
CA ALA A 241 10.54 15.32 18.65
C ALA A 241 9.22 15.83 19.26
N LEU A 242 9.27 16.43 20.45
CA LEU A 242 8.08 16.99 21.08
C LEU A 242 7.49 18.15 20.28
N GLU A 243 8.30 19.10 19.79
CA GLU A 243 7.84 20.20 18.94
C GLU A 243 7.12 19.71 17.68
N ARG A 244 7.60 18.63 17.09
CA ARG A 244 7.01 18.05 15.90
C ARG A 244 5.58 17.55 16.11
N ILE A 245 5.31 16.93 17.26
CA ILE A 245 4.04 16.23 17.50
C ILE A 245 3.08 16.97 18.43
N ILE A 246 3.52 17.98 19.17
CA ILE A 246 2.73 18.64 20.21
C ILE A 246 1.38 19.18 19.70
N ASN A 247 1.32 19.60 18.44
CA ASN A 247 0.10 20.06 17.75
C ASN A 247 -0.30 19.18 16.54
N ARG A 248 0.11 17.94 16.54
CA ARG A 248 -0.29 16.94 15.56
C ARG A 248 -0.77 15.67 16.25
N PRO A 249 -2.10 15.41 16.28
CA PRO A 249 -3.23 16.21 15.75
C PRO A 249 -3.36 17.62 16.35
N ALA A 250 -4.19 18.46 15.71
CA ALA A 250 -4.38 19.85 16.13
C ALA A 250 -4.95 19.96 17.56
N ARG A 251 -4.18 20.50 18.48
CA ARG A 251 -4.52 20.66 19.91
C ARG A 251 -4.69 22.12 20.34
N GLY A 252 -4.76 23.04 19.37
CA GLY A 252 -4.88 24.48 19.63
C GLY A 252 -3.57 25.13 20.12
N ILE A 253 -2.43 24.49 19.86
CA ILE A 253 -1.10 24.93 20.23
C ILE A 253 -0.45 25.57 19.01
N GLY A 254 -0.43 26.89 18.95
CA GLY A 254 0.20 27.64 17.87
C GLY A 254 1.69 27.92 18.11
N THR A 255 2.37 28.48 17.10
CA THR A 255 3.80 28.84 17.13
C THR A 255 4.17 29.70 18.35
N LYS A 256 3.34 30.68 18.72
CA LYS A 256 3.57 31.51 19.90
C LYS A 256 3.58 30.73 21.22
N SER A 257 2.77 29.69 21.32
CA SER A 257 2.76 28.81 22.51
C SER A 257 4.03 27.97 22.55
N ILE A 258 4.46 27.43 21.41
CA ILE A 258 5.72 26.66 21.31
C ILE A 258 6.92 27.53 21.67
N GLU A 259 6.99 28.77 21.17
CA GLU A 259 8.03 29.73 21.56
C GLU A 259 8.02 30.02 23.07
N LYS A 260 6.83 30.14 23.67
CA LYS A 260 6.69 30.33 25.13
C LYS A 260 7.26 29.12 25.90
N PHE A 261 6.94 27.90 25.45
CA PHE A 261 7.44 26.67 26.10
C PHE A 261 8.95 26.55 25.99
N ARG A 262 9.50 26.86 24.79
CA ARG A 262 10.95 26.87 24.56
C ARG A 262 11.68 27.89 25.42
N ASN A 263 11.13 29.10 25.56
CA ASN A 263 11.71 30.14 26.42
C ASN A 263 11.67 29.77 27.88
N GLU A 264 10.57 29.17 28.34
CA GLU A 264 10.43 28.72 29.74
C GLU A 264 11.40 27.55 30.03
N ALA A 265 11.57 26.61 29.10
CA ALA A 265 12.55 25.52 29.19
C ALA A 265 13.99 26.08 29.38
N ARG A 266 14.35 27.09 28.55
CA ARG A 266 15.66 27.76 28.66
C ARG A 266 15.83 28.50 30.01
N LEU A 267 14.81 29.21 30.45
CA LEU A 267 14.85 29.92 31.75
C LEU A 267 15.01 28.98 32.93
N ARG A 268 14.39 27.80 32.84
CA ARG A 268 14.41 26.80 33.93
C ARG A 268 15.55 25.77 33.78
N HIS A 269 16.36 25.89 32.74
CA HIS A 269 17.43 24.93 32.41
C HIS A 269 16.95 23.46 32.40
N CYS A 270 15.82 23.19 31.74
CA CYS A 270 15.23 21.87 31.63
C CYS A 270 14.67 21.65 30.21
N SER A 271 14.27 20.42 29.90
CA SER A 271 13.62 20.10 28.63
C SER A 271 12.26 20.80 28.48
N MET A 272 11.81 20.96 27.24
CA MET A 272 10.49 21.55 26.96
C MET A 272 9.37 20.70 27.57
N TYR A 273 9.51 19.37 27.59
CA TYR A 273 8.58 18.47 28.29
C TYR A 273 8.46 18.82 29.78
N ALA A 274 9.57 18.88 30.49
CA ALA A 274 9.59 19.21 31.92
C ALA A 274 9.11 20.65 32.20
N ALA A 275 9.39 21.59 31.31
CA ALA A 275 8.89 22.96 31.42
C ALA A 275 7.36 23.00 31.28
N ILE A 276 6.77 22.28 30.32
CA ILE A 276 5.32 22.19 30.14
C ILE A 276 4.65 21.57 31.36
N GLU A 277 5.19 20.49 31.93
CA GLU A 277 4.66 19.89 33.17
C GLU A 277 4.61 20.90 34.33
N LYS A 278 5.71 21.64 34.56
CA LYS A 278 5.78 22.68 35.57
C LYS A 278 4.79 23.81 35.32
N MET A 279 4.71 24.29 34.06
CA MET A 279 3.75 25.34 33.68
C MET A 279 2.29 24.91 33.85
N LEU A 280 1.98 23.62 33.63
CA LEU A 280 0.65 23.07 33.92
C LEU A 280 0.36 23.02 35.41
N ALA A 281 1.33 22.60 36.21
CA ALA A 281 1.21 22.55 37.66
C ALA A 281 1.06 23.94 38.29
N GLU A 282 1.74 24.95 37.73
CA GLU A 282 1.72 26.35 38.15
C GLU A 282 0.56 27.16 37.54
N ASP A 283 -0.33 26.53 36.79
CA ASP A 283 -1.48 27.16 36.11
C ASP A 283 -1.09 28.29 35.10
N MET A 284 0.09 28.21 34.51
CA MET A 284 0.61 29.21 33.56
C MET A 284 0.06 29.05 32.15
N ILE A 285 -0.66 27.97 31.89
CA ILE A 285 -1.30 27.63 30.60
C ILE A 285 -2.81 27.67 30.80
N ALA A 286 -3.53 28.42 29.96
CA ALA A 286 -4.96 28.60 30.11
C ALA A 286 -5.75 28.06 28.90
N GLY A 287 -7.05 27.91 29.09
CA GLY A 287 -8.02 27.59 28.03
C GLY A 287 -7.92 26.18 27.48
N LYS A 288 -8.32 26.00 26.21
CA LYS A 288 -8.38 24.69 25.55
C LYS A 288 -7.01 24.01 25.48
N ALA A 289 -5.94 24.78 25.29
CA ALA A 289 -4.57 24.27 25.25
C ALA A 289 -4.15 23.58 26.56
N LYS A 290 -4.59 24.09 27.71
CA LYS A 290 -4.32 23.46 29.03
C LYS A 290 -4.84 22.04 29.08
N ASN A 291 -6.12 21.85 28.80
CA ASN A 291 -6.75 20.51 28.85
C ASN A 291 -6.12 19.53 27.86
N SER A 292 -5.87 19.99 26.63
CA SER A 292 -5.23 19.15 25.60
C SER A 292 -3.80 18.76 25.98
N LEU A 293 -3.02 19.67 26.60
CA LEU A 293 -1.68 19.35 27.05
C LEU A 293 -1.70 18.44 28.31
N GLN A 294 -2.61 18.67 29.26
CA GLN A 294 -2.77 17.77 30.40
C GLN A 294 -3.07 16.35 29.96
N GLN A 295 -3.99 16.19 28.98
CA GLN A 295 -4.31 14.88 28.42
C GLN A 295 -3.08 14.26 27.74
N LEU A 296 -2.38 15.02 26.88
CA LEU A 296 -1.20 14.52 26.16
C LEU A 296 -0.07 14.09 27.12
N MET A 297 0.24 14.92 28.15
CA MET A 297 1.25 14.56 29.15
C MET A 297 0.84 13.33 29.97
N GLY A 298 -0.45 13.21 30.31
CA GLY A 298 -1.00 12.01 30.94
C GLY A 298 -0.83 10.77 30.06
N SER A 299 -1.15 10.87 28.77
CA SER A 299 -0.95 9.77 27.82
C SER A 299 0.52 9.35 27.73
N PHE A 300 1.47 10.28 27.66
CA PHE A 300 2.89 9.95 27.69
C PHE A 300 3.31 9.18 28.94
N ALA A 301 2.78 9.55 30.10
CA ALA A 301 3.06 8.83 31.34
C ALA A 301 2.50 7.40 31.34
N GLU A 302 1.33 7.20 30.75
CA GLU A 302 0.73 5.87 30.58
C GLU A 302 1.51 5.03 29.55
N TRP A 303 1.87 5.58 28.39
CA TRP A 303 2.63 4.87 27.36
C TRP A 303 4.01 4.43 27.84
N ARG A 304 4.71 5.23 28.66
CA ARG A 304 5.97 4.82 29.30
C ARG A 304 5.80 3.62 30.24
N LYS A 305 4.69 3.58 30.96
CA LYS A 305 4.37 2.39 31.79
C LYS A 305 4.05 1.18 30.90
N ALA A 306 3.31 1.40 29.83
CA ALA A 306 2.97 0.37 28.87
C ALA A 306 4.20 -0.19 28.13
N ALA A 307 5.22 0.63 27.88
CA ALA A 307 6.47 0.23 27.21
C ALA A 307 7.24 -0.89 27.92
N SER A 308 7.02 -1.09 29.22
CA SER A 308 7.61 -2.21 29.97
C SER A 308 6.82 -3.51 29.91
N VAL A 309 5.63 -3.49 29.31
CA VAL A 309 4.66 -4.62 29.35
C VAL A 309 4.22 -5.07 27.96
N LEU A 310 4.04 -4.12 27.04
CA LEU A 310 3.57 -4.37 25.69
C LEU A 310 4.72 -4.70 24.75
N THR A 311 4.41 -5.45 23.69
CA THR A 311 5.31 -5.61 22.55
C THR A 311 5.48 -4.29 21.80
N PRO A 312 6.56 -4.07 21.03
CA PRO A 312 6.80 -2.81 20.33
C PRO A 312 5.66 -2.42 19.38
N ASP A 313 5.11 -3.39 18.66
CA ASP A 313 4.00 -3.22 17.71
C ASP A 313 2.69 -2.85 18.41
N ASP A 314 2.32 -3.56 19.50
CA ASP A 314 1.14 -3.24 20.32
C ASP A 314 1.26 -1.84 20.94
N LEU A 315 2.44 -1.47 21.44
CA LEU A 315 2.70 -0.14 21.99
C LEU A 315 2.61 0.95 20.94
N ALA A 316 3.21 0.74 19.77
CA ALA A 316 3.16 1.70 18.67
C ALA A 316 1.73 1.93 18.16
N ALA A 317 0.96 0.84 18.03
CA ALA A 317 -0.46 0.91 17.68
C ALA A 317 -1.24 1.73 18.72
N GLN A 318 -1.04 1.43 20.00
CA GLN A 318 -1.69 2.14 21.08
C GLN A 318 -1.36 3.65 21.09
N ILE A 319 -0.08 4.01 20.92
CA ILE A 319 0.36 5.42 20.88
C ILE A 319 -0.34 6.17 19.75
N LEU A 320 -0.35 5.60 18.53
CA LEU A 320 -0.93 6.25 17.35
C LEU A 320 -2.45 6.37 17.42
N GLU A 321 -3.13 5.44 18.10
CA GLU A 321 -4.58 5.49 18.32
C GLU A 321 -4.94 6.48 19.44
N ASP A 322 -4.37 6.31 20.63
CA ASP A 322 -4.67 7.15 21.80
C ASP A 322 -4.30 8.63 21.56
N SER A 323 -3.27 8.90 20.74
CA SER A 323 -2.91 10.28 20.34
C SER A 323 -3.93 10.94 19.43
N GLY A 324 -4.84 10.17 18.80
CA GLY A 324 -5.79 10.60 17.77
C GLY A 324 -5.12 10.80 16.39
N TYR A 325 -3.91 10.29 16.17
CA TYR A 325 -3.19 10.47 14.92
C TYR A 325 -3.85 9.72 13.77
N PHE A 326 -4.32 8.48 14.00
CA PHE A 326 -5.10 7.73 13.02
C PHE A 326 -6.43 8.41 12.69
N ASP A 327 -7.14 8.94 13.68
CA ASP A 327 -8.41 9.63 13.48
C ASP A 327 -8.24 10.90 12.65
N MET A 328 -7.14 11.62 12.87
CA MET A 328 -6.77 12.77 12.04
C MET A 328 -6.59 12.37 10.57
N LEU A 329 -5.90 11.26 10.29
CA LEU A 329 -5.69 10.79 8.92
C LEU A 329 -6.97 10.20 8.30
N LYS A 330 -7.81 9.51 9.08
CA LYS A 330 -9.13 9.03 8.62
C LYS A 330 -10.07 10.18 8.26
N ALA A 331 -9.97 11.29 8.97
CA ALA A 331 -10.75 12.51 8.71
C ALA A 331 -10.21 13.33 7.52
N ASP A 332 -8.98 13.10 7.10
CA ASP A 332 -8.36 13.76 5.95
C ASP A 332 -8.93 13.19 4.65
N LYS A 333 -9.55 14.07 3.84
CA LYS A 333 -10.16 13.71 2.55
C LYS A 333 -9.18 13.80 1.37
N SER A 334 -7.89 13.98 1.64
CA SER A 334 -6.87 14.00 0.58
C SER A 334 -6.72 12.62 -0.04
N VAL A 335 -6.33 12.59 -1.30
CA VAL A 335 -6.06 11.33 -2.05
C VAL A 335 -4.93 10.52 -1.40
N GLU A 336 -4.02 11.21 -0.74
CA GLU A 336 -2.85 10.61 -0.09
C GLU A 336 -3.15 10.01 1.29
N ALA A 337 -4.25 10.39 1.94
CA ALA A 337 -4.56 9.97 3.31
C ALA A 337 -4.61 8.43 3.51
N PRO A 338 -5.23 7.65 2.60
CA PRO A 338 -5.22 6.20 2.70
C PRO A 338 -3.81 5.60 2.65
N GLY A 339 -2.98 6.09 1.72
CA GLY A 339 -1.59 5.63 1.60
C GLY A 339 -0.76 5.96 2.85
N ARG A 340 -1.02 7.10 3.52
CA ARG A 340 -0.37 7.42 4.80
C ARG A 340 -0.79 6.47 5.91
N ILE A 341 -2.06 6.07 5.94
CA ILE A 341 -2.54 5.06 6.88
C ILE A 341 -1.88 3.70 6.62
N GLU A 342 -1.75 3.28 5.35
CA GLU A 342 -1.04 2.06 4.98
C GLU A 342 0.43 2.10 5.41
N ASN A 343 1.12 3.23 5.22
CA ASN A 343 2.49 3.41 5.68
C ASN A 343 2.64 3.24 7.20
N LEU A 344 1.71 3.78 8.00
CA LEU A 344 1.73 3.61 9.44
C LEU A 344 1.45 2.17 9.87
N LYS A 345 0.55 1.48 9.18
CA LYS A 345 0.29 0.06 9.41
C LYS A 345 1.54 -0.78 9.12
N GLU A 346 2.21 -0.46 8.01
CA GLU A 346 3.47 -1.11 7.63
C GLU A 346 4.58 -0.84 8.66
N LEU A 347 4.66 0.40 9.19
CA LEU A 347 5.58 0.72 10.28
C LEU A 347 5.34 -0.16 11.51
N ILE A 348 4.08 -0.32 11.93
CA ILE A 348 3.71 -1.17 13.07
C ILE A 348 4.07 -2.63 12.79
N ASN A 349 3.71 -3.13 11.60
CA ASN A 349 4.03 -4.50 11.19
C ASN A 349 5.55 -4.78 11.18
N SER A 350 6.37 -3.75 10.90
CA SER A 350 7.83 -3.87 10.87
C SER A 350 8.46 -4.12 12.24
N MET A 351 7.74 -3.79 13.32
CA MET A 351 8.21 -3.96 14.71
C MET A 351 8.03 -5.36 15.26
N ASP A 352 7.52 -6.29 14.46
CA ASP A 352 7.27 -7.69 14.76
C ASP A 352 8.32 -8.32 15.69
N ASP A 353 8.12 -9.55 16.11
CA ASP A 353 8.98 -10.39 17.01
C ASP A 353 10.51 -10.23 16.82
N LYS A 354 10.92 -9.37 15.89
CA LYS A 354 12.31 -9.00 15.60
C LYS A 354 12.98 -8.14 16.68
N PHE A 355 12.18 -7.33 17.41
CA PHE A 355 12.71 -6.37 18.38
C PHE A 355 12.16 -6.68 19.78
N ALA A 356 13.04 -6.74 20.76
CA ALA A 356 12.65 -7.03 22.13
C ALA A 356 11.84 -5.86 22.76
N ASN A 357 12.09 -4.63 22.31
CA ASN A 357 11.44 -3.43 22.81
C ASN A 357 11.51 -2.27 21.80
N LEU A 358 10.74 -1.21 22.09
CA LEU A 358 10.67 -0.02 21.22
C LEU A 358 12.02 0.72 21.07
N SER A 359 12.92 0.65 22.08
CA SER A 359 14.24 1.28 22.01
C SER A 359 15.12 0.63 20.96
N GLU A 360 15.16 -0.70 20.93
CA GLU A 360 15.91 -1.47 19.92
C GLU A 360 15.42 -1.19 18.49
N PHE A 361 14.10 -1.09 18.32
CA PHE A 361 13.53 -0.66 17.04
C PHE A 361 13.98 0.75 16.64
N MET A 362 13.97 1.71 17.57
CA MET A 362 14.38 3.09 17.29
C MET A 362 15.88 3.20 16.96
N GLU A 363 16.74 2.37 17.58
CA GLU A 363 18.15 2.26 17.23
C GLU A 363 18.33 1.72 15.82
N HIS A 364 17.60 0.66 15.46
CA HIS A 364 17.59 0.11 14.10
C HIS A 364 17.20 1.18 13.06
N VAL A 365 16.10 1.91 13.30
CA VAL A 365 15.65 2.99 12.40
C VAL A 365 16.74 4.07 12.24
N SER A 366 17.45 4.42 13.30
CA SER A 366 18.53 5.42 13.24
C SER A 366 19.68 4.95 12.34
N LEU A 367 20.08 3.68 12.47
CA LEU A 367 21.11 3.09 11.60
C LEU A 367 20.70 3.05 10.11
N VAL A 368 19.42 2.76 9.86
CA VAL A 368 18.87 2.74 8.49
C VAL A 368 18.87 4.14 7.87
N MET A 369 18.58 5.19 8.65
CA MET A 369 18.50 6.57 8.16
C MET A 369 19.89 7.20 7.88
N ASP A 370 20.95 6.75 8.54
CA ASP A 370 22.29 7.34 8.44
C ASP A 370 23.07 6.86 7.18
N ASN A 371 22.58 5.87 6.45
CA ASN A 371 23.30 5.22 5.33
C ASN A 371 23.11 5.87 3.94
N ASP A 372 22.97 7.20 3.82
CA ASP A 372 22.43 7.87 2.63
C ASP A 372 23.43 8.51 1.63
N ASP A 373 24.76 8.40 1.80
CA ASP A 373 25.77 9.17 1.04
C ASP A 373 26.37 8.48 -0.21
N VAL A 374 25.56 7.80 -1.04
CA VAL A 374 26.09 7.25 -2.31
C VAL A 374 25.74 8.15 -3.49
N THR A 375 26.76 8.73 -4.14
CA THR A 375 26.64 9.64 -5.30
C THR A 375 26.60 8.93 -6.66
N ASP A 376 26.63 7.60 -6.71
CA ASP A 376 26.68 6.82 -7.96
C ASP A 376 25.30 6.78 -8.64
N ASN A 377 25.30 6.94 -9.99
CA ASN A 377 24.10 6.82 -10.82
C ASN A 377 23.67 5.36 -11.07
N ASN A 378 24.51 4.38 -10.72
CA ASN A 378 24.20 2.96 -10.87
C ASN A 378 23.37 2.48 -9.67
N ARG A 379 22.08 2.74 -9.67
CA ARG A 379 21.15 2.43 -8.58
C ARG A 379 19.93 1.67 -9.08
N ILE A 380 19.42 0.75 -8.27
CA ILE A 380 18.13 0.09 -8.52
C ILE A 380 17.01 1.10 -8.30
N MET A 381 16.03 1.09 -9.22
CA MET A 381 14.86 1.95 -9.10
C MET A 381 13.75 1.23 -8.33
N LEU A 382 13.30 1.82 -7.23
CA LEU A 382 12.15 1.36 -6.46
C LEU A 382 11.00 2.35 -6.68
N ILE A 383 9.94 1.91 -7.37
CA ILE A 383 8.94 2.81 -7.97
C ILE A 383 7.54 2.23 -7.77
N THR A 384 6.52 3.08 -7.58
CA THR A 384 5.12 2.61 -7.67
C THR A 384 4.73 2.37 -9.13
N LEU A 385 3.83 1.41 -9.36
CA LEU A 385 3.33 1.07 -10.70
C LEU A 385 2.85 2.30 -11.48
N HIS A 386 2.13 3.21 -10.82
CA HIS A 386 1.65 4.45 -11.45
C HIS A 386 2.79 5.38 -11.88
N SER A 387 3.81 5.53 -11.03
CA SER A 387 4.96 6.38 -11.33
C SER A 387 5.91 5.79 -12.39
N ALA A 388 5.80 4.48 -12.65
CA ALA A 388 6.58 3.80 -13.66
C ALA A 388 6.06 4.02 -15.09
N LYS A 389 4.86 4.63 -15.26
CA LYS A 389 4.34 4.99 -16.58
C LYS A 389 5.32 5.92 -17.31
N GLY A 390 5.60 5.62 -18.58
CA GLY A 390 6.60 6.34 -19.39
C GLY A 390 8.04 5.85 -19.22
N LEU A 391 8.38 5.11 -18.15
CA LEU A 391 9.71 4.55 -17.94
C LEU A 391 9.84 3.16 -18.56
N GLU A 392 11.09 2.65 -18.67
CA GLU A 392 11.39 1.31 -19.16
C GLU A 392 12.73 0.81 -18.63
N PHE A 393 12.81 -0.49 -18.32
CA PHE A 393 13.97 -1.12 -17.69
C PHE A 393 14.30 -2.45 -18.35
N ASN A 394 15.57 -2.84 -18.37
CA ASN A 394 15.97 -4.13 -18.93
C ASN A 394 15.38 -5.29 -18.13
N VAL A 395 15.34 -5.15 -16.80
CA VAL A 395 14.80 -6.13 -15.87
C VAL A 395 13.77 -5.46 -14.94
N VAL A 396 12.60 -6.09 -14.81
CA VAL A 396 11.54 -5.60 -13.92
C VAL A 396 11.13 -6.71 -12.96
N PHE A 397 11.01 -6.34 -11.68
CA PHE A 397 10.43 -7.15 -10.62
C PHE A 397 9.07 -6.58 -10.22
N LEU A 398 8.05 -7.43 -10.16
CA LEU A 398 6.68 -7.09 -9.80
C LEU A 398 6.27 -7.91 -8.57
N PRO A 399 6.63 -7.48 -7.36
CA PRO A 399 6.23 -8.17 -6.13
C PRO A 399 4.79 -7.88 -5.73
N GLY A 400 4.23 -8.77 -4.89
CA GLY A 400 2.92 -8.58 -4.29
C GLY A 400 1.75 -8.81 -5.25
N TRP A 401 1.88 -9.73 -6.18
CA TRP A 401 0.76 -10.11 -7.06
C TRP A 401 -0.23 -11.05 -6.34
N GLU A 402 -0.99 -10.46 -5.42
CA GLU A 402 -1.91 -11.14 -4.51
C GLU A 402 -3.28 -10.46 -4.53
N GLU A 403 -4.37 -11.24 -4.40
CA GLU A 403 -5.71 -10.69 -4.23
C GLU A 403 -5.77 -9.75 -3.01
N GLY A 404 -6.41 -8.59 -3.19
CA GLY A 404 -6.50 -7.55 -2.16
C GLY A 404 -5.32 -6.58 -2.13
N LEU A 405 -4.13 -7.00 -2.59
CA LEU A 405 -2.97 -6.13 -2.75
C LEU A 405 -2.82 -5.66 -4.21
N PHE A 406 -2.93 -6.57 -5.16
CA PHE A 406 -2.97 -6.26 -6.59
C PHE A 406 -3.75 -7.34 -7.37
N PRO A 407 -5.03 -7.09 -7.78
CA PRO A 407 -5.75 -5.81 -7.69
C PRO A 407 -6.00 -5.36 -6.25
N HIS A 408 -5.98 -4.04 -6.03
CA HIS A 408 -6.12 -3.46 -4.71
C HIS A 408 -7.58 -3.54 -4.23
N GLN A 409 -7.81 -4.10 -3.02
CA GLN A 409 -9.16 -4.38 -2.51
C GLN A 409 -10.06 -3.15 -2.50
N ARG A 410 -9.55 -2.04 -1.99
CA ARG A 410 -10.31 -0.78 -1.94
C ARG A 410 -10.80 -0.31 -3.31
N ALA A 411 -9.98 -0.47 -4.36
CA ALA A 411 -10.39 -0.10 -5.71
C ALA A 411 -11.58 -0.96 -6.19
N LEU A 412 -11.57 -2.25 -5.85
CA LEU A 412 -12.67 -3.15 -6.17
C LEU A 412 -13.96 -2.81 -5.41
N ASP A 413 -13.84 -2.47 -4.12
CA ASP A 413 -14.98 -2.15 -3.25
C ASP A 413 -15.65 -0.83 -3.66
N GLU A 414 -14.87 0.20 -4.01
CA GLU A 414 -15.38 1.52 -4.39
C GLU A 414 -15.84 1.61 -5.86
N GLY A 415 -15.19 0.90 -6.80
CA GLY A 415 -15.38 1.09 -8.25
C GLY A 415 -15.83 -0.15 -9.04
N GLY A 416 -15.95 -1.31 -8.40
CA GLY A 416 -16.48 -2.52 -9.03
C GLY A 416 -15.70 -2.96 -10.28
N THR A 417 -16.43 -3.29 -11.37
CA THR A 417 -15.85 -3.76 -12.64
C THR A 417 -14.96 -2.71 -13.32
N ALA A 418 -15.35 -1.45 -13.31
CA ALA A 418 -14.57 -0.37 -13.93
C ALA A 418 -13.21 -0.19 -13.25
N ALA A 419 -13.17 -0.27 -11.92
CA ALA A 419 -11.92 -0.22 -11.18
C ALA A 419 -11.05 -1.48 -11.39
N LEU A 420 -11.64 -2.66 -11.51
CA LEU A 420 -10.91 -3.87 -11.87
C LEU A 420 -10.25 -3.74 -13.26
N GLU A 421 -10.96 -3.13 -14.23
CA GLU A 421 -10.39 -2.86 -15.54
C GLU A 421 -9.24 -1.85 -15.48
N GLU A 422 -9.32 -0.84 -14.63
CA GLU A 422 -8.21 0.10 -14.40
C GLU A 422 -7.02 -0.59 -13.72
N GLU A 423 -7.23 -1.42 -12.70
CA GLU A 423 -6.16 -2.24 -12.10
C GLU A 423 -5.53 -3.19 -13.12
N ARG A 424 -6.32 -3.74 -14.07
CA ARG A 424 -5.77 -4.56 -15.16
C ARG A 424 -4.95 -3.73 -16.16
N ARG A 425 -5.36 -2.48 -16.47
CA ARG A 425 -4.52 -1.55 -17.26
C ARG A 425 -3.22 -1.23 -16.50
N LEU A 426 -3.28 -1.09 -15.19
CA LEU A 426 -2.08 -0.87 -14.37
C LEU A 426 -1.15 -2.09 -14.42
N ALA A 427 -1.69 -3.31 -14.39
CA ALA A 427 -0.91 -4.54 -14.59
C ALA A 427 -0.31 -4.63 -16.00
N TYR A 428 -1.06 -4.24 -17.02
CA TYR A 428 -0.55 -4.13 -18.39
C TYR A 428 0.60 -3.12 -18.50
N VAL A 429 0.45 -1.94 -17.88
CA VAL A 429 1.53 -0.94 -17.80
C VAL A 429 2.75 -1.55 -17.13
N ALA A 430 2.58 -2.20 -15.97
CA ALA A 430 3.68 -2.82 -15.22
C ALA A 430 4.48 -3.83 -16.06
N ILE A 431 3.80 -4.78 -16.69
CA ILE A 431 4.41 -5.80 -17.55
C ILE A 431 5.18 -5.16 -18.71
N THR A 432 4.59 -4.14 -19.35
CA THR A 432 5.20 -3.47 -20.51
C THR A 432 6.35 -2.52 -20.16
N ARG A 433 6.70 -2.35 -18.87
CA ARG A 433 7.93 -1.63 -18.49
C ARG A 433 9.18 -2.46 -18.68
N ALA A 434 9.05 -3.80 -18.72
CA ALA A 434 10.16 -4.70 -18.93
C ALA A 434 10.57 -4.78 -20.42
N ARG A 435 11.88 -4.65 -20.67
CA ARG A 435 12.47 -4.81 -22.00
C ARG A 435 12.87 -6.26 -22.26
N GLN A 436 13.55 -6.91 -21.33
CA GLN A 436 14.19 -8.20 -21.51
C GLN A 436 13.67 -9.28 -20.55
N LYS A 437 13.67 -9.00 -19.24
CA LYS A 437 13.31 -9.96 -18.20
C LYS A 437 12.23 -9.41 -17.28
N LEU A 438 11.29 -10.30 -16.95
CA LEU A 438 10.19 -9.96 -16.04
C LEU A 438 10.05 -11.05 -14.99
N TYR A 439 9.99 -10.61 -13.73
CA TYR A 439 9.77 -11.44 -12.55
C TYR A 439 8.49 -10.98 -11.86
N ILE A 440 7.59 -11.90 -11.61
CA ILE A 440 6.36 -11.67 -10.85
C ILE A 440 6.47 -12.51 -9.60
N SER A 441 6.24 -11.92 -8.43
CA SER A 441 6.29 -12.67 -7.18
C SER A 441 5.06 -12.41 -6.32
N MET A 442 4.78 -13.38 -5.45
CA MET A 442 3.70 -13.34 -4.48
C MET A 442 4.11 -14.03 -3.18
N ALA A 443 3.59 -13.57 -2.05
CA ALA A 443 3.76 -14.20 -0.77
C ALA A 443 2.43 -14.86 -0.33
N HIS A 444 2.51 -16.14 0.12
CA HIS A 444 1.33 -16.83 0.64
C HIS A 444 0.81 -16.23 1.95
N ASN A 445 1.72 -15.69 2.75
CA ASN A 445 1.39 -15.12 4.04
C ASN A 445 1.95 -13.69 4.14
N ARG A 446 1.10 -12.76 4.51
CA ARG A 446 1.54 -11.42 4.93
C ARG A 446 1.01 -11.12 6.31
N ARG A 447 1.79 -10.40 7.08
CA ARG A 447 1.32 -9.91 8.36
C ARG A 447 0.53 -8.62 8.12
N VAL A 448 -0.75 -8.64 8.51
CA VAL A 448 -1.64 -7.49 8.42
C VAL A 448 -2.21 -7.26 9.81
N TYR A 449 -1.99 -6.09 10.40
CA TYR A 449 -2.42 -5.75 11.77
C TYR A 449 -1.91 -6.72 12.86
N GLY A 450 -0.66 -7.14 12.76
CA GLY A 450 -0.08 -8.08 13.71
C GLY A 450 -0.56 -9.53 13.58
N GLN A 451 -1.41 -9.85 12.61
CA GLN A 451 -1.90 -11.21 12.35
C GLN A 451 -1.44 -11.70 10.98
N TRP A 452 -1.05 -12.97 10.92
CA TRP A 452 -0.74 -13.63 9.66
C TRP A 452 -2.03 -13.89 8.89
N GLN A 453 -2.09 -13.39 7.66
CA GLN A 453 -3.17 -13.64 6.71
C GLN A 453 -2.65 -14.44 5.53
N ASN A 454 -3.40 -15.46 5.14
CA ASN A 454 -3.12 -16.21 3.92
C ASN A 454 -3.65 -15.44 2.72
N ASN A 455 -2.77 -15.16 1.77
CA ASN A 455 -3.10 -14.47 0.54
C ASN A 455 -3.30 -15.48 -0.60
N LEU A 456 -4.27 -15.17 -1.45
CA LEU A 456 -4.47 -15.88 -2.70
C LEU A 456 -3.64 -15.24 -3.82
N PRO A 457 -3.16 -16.02 -4.80
CA PRO A 457 -2.54 -15.46 -5.99
C PRO A 457 -3.46 -14.45 -6.68
N SER A 458 -2.90 -13.35 -7.17
CA SER A 458 -3.63 -12.40 -7.99
C SER A 458 -4.33 -13.08 -9.15
N ARG A 459 -5.59 -12.73 -9.41
CA ARG A 459 -6.33 -13.20 -10.59
C ARG A 459 -5.60 -12.88 -11.90
N PHE A 460 -4.81 -11.82 -11.92
CA PHE A 460 -4.03 -11.43 -13.09
C PHE A 460 -2.97 -12.47 -13.50
N ILE A 461 -2.47 -13.28 -12.55
CA ILE A 461 -1.55 -14.39 -12.87
C ILE A 461 -2.25 -15.44 -13.73
N ASN A 462 -3.53 -15.74 -13.44
CA ASN A 462 -4.32 -16.69 -14.21
C ASN A 462 -4.69 -16.18 -15.63
N GLU A 463 -4.62 -14.87 -15.84
CA GLU A 463 -4.85 -14.23 -17.13
C GLU A 463 -3.60 -14.23 -18.02
N LEU A 464 -2.45 -14.69 -17.53
CA LEU A 464 -1.21 -14.83 -18.32
C LEU A 464 -1.20 -16.15 -19.07
N PRO A 465 -0.80 -16.17 -20.37
CA PRO A 465 -0.73 -17.43 -21.13
C PRO A 465 0.31 -18.39 -20.55
N PRO A 466 -0.04 -19.65 -20.26
CA PRO A 466 0.88 -20.62 -19.63
C PRO A 466 2.21 -20.82 -20.37
N GLN A 467 2.21 -20.66 -21.70
CA GLN A 467 3.42 -20.80 -22.52
C GLN A 467 4.42 -19.65 -22.33
N THR A 468 3.99 -18.50 -21.83
CA THR A 468 4.84 -17.31 -21.60
C THR A 468 5.42 -17.25 -20.19
N ILE A 469 4.94 -18.06 -19.28
CA ILE A 469 5.34 -18.08 -17.87
C ILE A 469 6.09 -19.34 -17.49
N GLU A 470 6.92 -19.22 -16.45
CA GLU A 470 7.60 -20.30 -15.75
C GLU A 470 7.28 -20.17 -14.26
N ILE A 471 6.59 -21.17 -13.71
CA ILE A 471 6.19 -21.15 -12.29
C ILE A 471 7.27 -21.80 -11.46
N CYS A 472 7.82 -21.05 -10.51
CA CYS A 472 8.86 -21.47 -9.58
C CYS A 472 8.31 -21.45 -8.14
N ASN A 473 8.09 -22.62 -7.53
CA ASN A 473 7.62 -22.72 -6.14
C ASN A 473 8.82 -22.89 -5.20
N LYS A 474 9.18 -21.85 -4.44
CA LYS A 474 10.18 -21.95 -3.36
C LYS A 474 9.56 -22.35 -2.01
N ALA A 475 8.23 -22.21 -1.84
CA ALA A 475 7.53 -22.55 -0.59
C ALA A 475 7.58 -24.04 -0.19
N SER A 476 7.97 -24.94 -1.08
CA SER A 476 8.00 -26.39 -0.81
C SER A 476 9.31 -26.92 -0.19
N SER A 477 10.35 -26.08 -0.08
CA SER A 477 11.67 -26.56 0.42
C SER A 477 11.80 -26.61 1.95
N TYR A 478 10.86 -26.05 2.70
CA TYR A 478 10.92 -26.01 4.17
C TYR A 478 10.14 -27.12 4.90
N PHE A 479 9.40 -27.96 4.18
CA PHE A 479 8.67 -29.11 4.76
C PHE A 479 9.23 -30.49 4.38
N GLY A 480 10.47 -30.56 3.93
CA GLY A 480 11.13 -31.82 3.55
C GLY A 480 12.19 -32.22 4.55
N GLY A 481 11.80 -32.90 5.64
CA GLY A 481 12.72 -33.72 6.41
C GLY A 481 13.29 -34.86 5.57
N ASP A 482 14.57 -35.12 5.70
CA ASP A 482 15.35 -36.18 5.07
C ASP A 482 14.62 -37.50 4.98
N THR A 483 14.40 -38.02 3.80
CA THR A 483 14.20 -39.44 3.60
C THR A 483 15.05 -39.91 2.42
N TYR A 484 16.13 -40.60 2.73
CA TYR A 484 16.91 -41.44 1.83
C TYR A 484 16.02 -42.52 1.21
N GLY A 485 16.10 -42.69 -0.10
CA GLY A 485 15.55 -43.89 -0.71
C GLY A 485 15.28 -43.80 -2.21
N SER A 486 16.25 -44.14 -2.96
CA SER A 486 16.36 -44.77 -4.27
C SER A 486 15.09 -45.21 -5.02
N SER A 487 15.19 -44.94 -6.33
CA SER A 487 14.76 -45.72 -7.53
C SER A 487 13.35 -45.58 -8.10
N SER A 488 13.40 -45.09 -9.33
CA SER A 488 12.67 -45.55 -10.54
C SER A 488 11.14 -45.73 -10.48
N GLY A 489 10.48 -45.05 -11.41
CA GLY A 489 9.26 -45.55 -12.03
C GLY A 489 8.16 -44.52 -12.28
N TYR A 490 8.02 -44.12 -13.50
CA TYR A 490 6.82 -43.71 -14.23
C TYR A 490 5.51 -43.50 -13.44
N GLY A 491 4.95 -42.32 -13.57
CA GLY A 491 3.52 -42.14 -13.29
C GLY A 491 3.08 -40.69 -13.23
N LYS A 492 2.56 -40.21 -14.34
CA LYS A 492 1.80 -38.95 -14.48
C LYS A 492 0.75 -38.80 -13.38
N ASN A 493 0.67 -37.60 -12.77
CA ASN A 493 -0.62 -36.95 -12.56
C ASN A 493 -0.40 -35.50 -12.10
N TYR A 494 -0.46 -34.58 -13.04
CA TYR A 494 -0.69 -33.17 -12.79
C TYR A 494 -2.19 -32.96 -12.60
N GLY A 495 -2.63 -32.58 -11.42
CA GLY A 495 -3.98 -32.09 -11.16
C GLY A 495 -4.20 -30.76 -11.84
N GLY A 496 -4.71 -30.78 -13.06
CA GLY A 496 -5.17 -29.61 -13.77
C GLY A 496 -6.43 -29.04 -13.13
N TRP A 497 -6.51 -27.76 -13.06
CA TRP A 497 -7.75 -27.02 -12.78
C TRP A 497 -8.71 -27.25 -13.94
N ASN A 498 -9.73 -28.04 -13.69
CA ASN A 498 -10.67 -28.50 -14.73
C ASN A 498 -11.90 -27.59 -14.71
N THR A 499 -12.06 -26.79 -15.75
CA THR A 499 -13.33 -26.18 -16.12
C THR A 499 -14.22 -27.28 -16.72
N GLY A 500 -15.03 -27.90 -15.86
CA GLY A 500 -15.92 -28.99 -16.26
C GLY A 500 -17.15 -28.49 -16.99
N ASN A 501 -17.27 -28.97 -18.21
CA ASN A 501 -18.49 -28.99 -18.98
C ASN A 501 -19.45 -30.04 -18.35
N ARG A 502 -20.66 -29.63 -17.94
CA ARG A 502 -21.68 -30.53 -17.43
C ARG A 502 -22.45 -31.16 -18.58
N ASN A 503 -22.50 -32.45 -18.60
CA ASN A 503 -23.62 -33.20 -19.16
C ASN A 503 -24.33 -33.99 -18.05
N GLU A 504 -25.65 -33.95 -18.14
CA GLU A 504 -26.64 -34.48 -17.23
C GLU A 504 -26.56 -36.00 -17.00
N ASN A 505 -26.77 -36.45 -15.75
CA ASN A 505 -27.89 -37.39 -15.42
C ASN A 505 -27.97 -37.69 -13.93
N THR A 506 -29.13 -37.33 -13.43
CA THR A 506 -29.98 -37.92 -12.36
C THR A 506 -29.38 -38.83 -11.26
N ALA A 507 -29.46 -38.33 -10.01
CA ALA A 507 -30.07 -39.08 -8.89
C ALA A 507 -30.34 -38.10 -7.71
N SER A 508 -31.60 -38.08 -7.30
CA SER A 508 -32.15 -37.29 -6.21
C SER A 508 -31.69 -37.78 -4.84
N VAL A 509 -31.07 -36.92 -4.04
CA VAL A 509 -31.08 -37.01 -2.59
C VAL A 509 -31.38 -35.64 -2.03
N ARG A 510 -32.50 -35.50 -1.33
CA ARG A 510 -32.89 -34.34 -0.55
C ARG A 510 -31.97 -34.23 0.65
N TYR A 511 -31.38 -33.07 0.84
CA TYR A 511 -30.97 -32.54 2.14
C TYR A 511 -31.53 -31.15 2.33
N ASP A 512 -32.07 -30.91 3.52
CA ASP A 512 -32.78 -29.71 3.91
C ASP A 512 -31.93 -28.47 3.87
N ASP A 513 -32.55 -27.37 3.39
CA ASP A 513 -32.12 -25.99 3.56
C ASP A 513 -32.04 -25.65 5.05
N ASP A 514 -30.90 -25.18 5.51
CA ASP A 514 -30.71 -24.08 6.46
C ASP A 514 -29.22 -23.91 6.77
N ASP A 515 -28.49 -23.28 5.87
CA ASP A 515 -27.28 -22.52 6.21
C ASP A 515 -27.19 -21.30 5.27
N ARG A 516 -27.85 -20.24 5.72
CA ARG A 516 -27.65 -18.90 5.15
C ARG A 516 -26.25 -18.44 5.50
N TYR A 517 -25.34 -18.56 4.56
CA TYR A 517 -24.15 -17.71 4.55
C TYR A 517 -24.61 -16.26 4.39
N SER A 518 -24.69 -15.53 5.50
CA SER A 518 -24.82 -14.10 5.50
C SER A 518 -23.52 -13.53 4.93
N TYR A 519 -23.61 -12.92 3.75
CA TYR A 519 -22.61 -11.98 3.28
C TYR A 519 -22.52 -10.86 4.32
N VAL A 520 -21.41 -10.83 5.05
CA VAL A 520 -21.05 -9.68 5.87
C VAL A 520 -20.66 -8.58 4.89
N SER A 521 -21.47 -7.54 4.81
CA SER A 521 -21.16 -6.33 4.07
C SER A 521 -19.91 -5.69 4.67
N ASN A 522 -18.93 -5.42 3.83
CA ASN A 522 -17.61 -4.87 4.18
C ASN A 522 -17.64 -3.37 4.57
N ASP A 523 -18.68 -2.90 5.27
CA ASP A 523 -18.68 -1.58 5.90
C ASP A 523 -17.74 -1.49 7.13
N ASP A 524 -17.11 -2.60 7.52
CA ASP A 524 -16.28 -2.75 8.73
C ASP A 524 -14.77 -2.49 8.53
N TYR A 525 -14.30 -2.08 7.36
CA TYR A 525 -12.87 -1.77 7.18
C TYR A 525 -12.39 -0.52 7.97
N GLY A 526 -13.31 0.29 8.47
CA GLY A 526 -13.03 1.35 9.43
C GLY A 526 -12.84 0.88 10.87
N ASP A 527 -13.53 -0.20 11.26
CA ASP A 527 -13.63 -0.65 12.65
C ASP A 527 -12.68 -1.81 13.03
N SER A 528 -12.01 -2.45 12.05
CA SER A 528 -11.12 -3.59 12.35
C SER A 528 -9.88 -3.19 13.17
N TRP A 529 -9.47 -1.92 13.12
CA TRP A 529 -8.39 -1.40 13.94
C TRP A 529 -8.81 -1.20 15.38
N SER A 530 -10.01 -0.69 15.62
CA SER A 530 -10.58 -0.58 16.96
C SER A 530 -10.80 -1.97 17.59
N GLY A 531 -11.16 -2.98 16.78
CA GLY A 531 -11.30 -4.36 17.23
C GLY A 531 -10.00 -4.99 17.72
N ASN A 532 -8.90 -4.79 17.01
CA ASN A 532 -7.58 -5.29 17.43
C ASN A 532 -7.01 -4.54 18.63
N PHE A 533 -7.29 -3.23 18.74
CA PHE A 533 -6.94 -2.44 19.91
C PHE A 533 -7.74 -2.89 21.16
N TYR A 534 -9.02 -3.22 20.99
CA TYR A 534 -9.81 -3.84 22.05
C TYR A 534 -9.24 -5.20 22.46
N GLN A 535 -8.73 -6.00 21.53
CA GLN A 535 -8.05 -7.25 21.84
C GLN A 535 -6.70 -7.04 22.53
N ALA A 536 -5.91 -6.03 22.14
CA ALA A 536 -4.68 -5.64 22.84
C ALA A 536 -4.98 -5.12 24.26
N LYS A 537 -6.02 -4.31 24.41
CA LYS A 537 -6.53 -3.86 25.72
C LYS A 537 -7.05 -5.03 26.58
N GLN A 538 -7.67 -6.03 25.98
CA GLN A 538 -8.05 -7.27 26.66
C GLN A 538 -6.83 -8.14 26.99
N LYS A 539 -5.82 -8.25 26.12
CA LYS A 539 -4.56 -8.94 26.42
C LYS A 539 -3.81 -8.28 27.57
N ALA A 540 -3.74 -6.95 27.61
CA ALA A 540 -3.14 -6.22 28.72
C ALA A 540 -3.95 -6.37 30.02
N LYS A 541 -5.28 -6.27 29.96
CA LYS A 541 -6.18 -6.56 31.10
C LYS A 541 -6.05 -8.00 31.60
N ASN A 542 -5.86 -8.96 30.69
CA ASN A 542 -5.73 -10.37 31.03
C ASN A 542 -4.42 -10.72 31.74
N ARG A 543 -3.33 -9.95 31.52
CA ARG A 543 -2.07 -10.12 32.29
C ARG A 543 -2.17 -9.67 33.74
N TYR A 544 -3.10 -8.79 34.06
CA TYR A 544 -3.41 -8.32 35.44
C TYR A 544 -4.68 -8.96 36.01
N ALA A 545 -5.31 -9.89 35.26
CA ALA A 545 -6.50 -10.59 35.72
C ALA A 545 -6.14 -11.64 36.76
N GLU A 546 -7.07 -11.90 37.67
CA GLU A 546 -6.96 -12.94 38.70
C GLU A 546 -6.68 -14.33 38.09
N PHE A 547 -7.13 -14.57 36.84
CA PHE A 547 -6.92 -15.80 36.04
C PHE A 547 -6.37 -15.44 34.64
N PRO A 548 -5.05 -15.21 34.50
CA PRO A 548 -4.46 -14.94 33.19
C PRO A 548 -4.59 -16.12 32.21
N VAL A 549 -4.56 -15.86 30.92
CA VAL A 549 -4.49 -16.91 29.89
C VAL A 549 -3.27 -17.79 30.13
N GLY A 550 -3.47 -19.10 30.07
CA GLY A 550 -2.45 -20.09 30.39
C GLY A 550 -2.49 -20.60 31.83
N THR A 551 -3.29 -19.98 32.72
CA THR A 551 -3.45 -20.44 34.10
C THR A 551 -4.16 -21.80 34.15
N THR A 552 -3.63 -22.72 34.95
CA THR A 552 -4.30 -23.99 35.25
C THR A 552 -5.34 -23.75 36.32
N VAL A 553 -6.56 -24.19 36.06
CA VAL A 553 -7.71 -24.06 36.98
C VAL A 553 -8.39 -25.42 37.17
N CYS A 554 -9.06 -25.55 38.31
CA CYS A 554 -9.85 -26.75 38.64
C CYS A 554 -11.33 -26.39 38.77
N HIS A 555 -12.20 -27.13 38.14
CA HIS A 555 -13.66 -27.07 38.28
C HIS A 555 -14.19 -28.36 38.92
N ALA A 556 -15.13 -28.24 39.85
CA ALA A 556 -15.64 -29.35 40.64
C ALA A 556 -16.17 -30.53 39.79
N SER A 557 -16.79 -30.25 38.64
CA SER A 557 -17.37 -31.29 37.76
C SER A 557 -16.53 -31.60 36.52
N PHE A 558 -15.61 -30.72 36.08
CA PHE A 558 -14.86 -30.86 34.82
C PHE A 558 -13.37 -31.17 35.05
N GLY A 559 -12.90 -31.12 36.31
CA GLY A 559 -11.52 -31.40 36.66
C GLY A 559 -10.55 -30.25 36.28
N LEU A 560 -9.32 -30.63 35.93
CA LEU A 560 -8.27 -29.67 35.54
C LEU A 560 -8.48 -29.15 34.12
N GLY A 561 -8.27 -27.85 33.94
CA GLY A 561 -8.35 -27.19 32.64
C GLY A 561 -7.40 -26.01 32.58
N LYS A 562 -7.17 -25.51 31.36
CA LYS A 562 -6.30 -24.37 31.10
C LYS A 562 -7.10 -23.20 30.51
N VAL A 563 -6.96 -22.04 31.09
CA VAL A 563 -7.63 -20.81 30.62
C VAL A 563 -7.04 -20.43 29.26
N ILE A 564 -7.89 -20.28 28.23
CA ILE A 564 -7.50 -19.89 26.86
C ILE A 564 -7.94 -18.47 26.51
N ALA A 565 -9.03 -17.96 27.12
CA ALA A 565 -9.46 -16.58 26.99
C ALA A 565 -10.18 -16.10 28.26
N VAL A 566 -10.15 -14.78 28.49
CA VAL A 566 -10.81 -14.11 29.62
C VAL A 566 -11.65 -12.96 29.08
N ASP A 567 -12.96 -13.02 29.31
CA ASP A 567 -13.94 -12.01 28.88
C ASP A 567 -14.70 -11.49 30.10
N GLY A 568 -14.18 -10.43 30.72
CA GLY A 568 -14.75 -9.86 31.93
C GLY A 568 -14.77 -10.85 33.10
N ASN A 569 -15.98 -11.30 33.47
CA ASN A 569 -16.19 -12.31 34.52
C ASN A 569 -16.23 -13.75 34.01
N ASN A 570 -16.16 -13.95 32.68
CA ASN A 570 -16.19 -15.29 32.06
C ASN A 570 -14.79 -15.71 31.65
N LEU A 571 -14.49 -16.98 31.86
CA LEU A 571 -13.27 -17.66 31.44
C LEU A 571 -13.63 -18.68 30.36
N GLU A 572 -12.86 -18.71 29.27
CA GLU A 572 -12.87 -19.82 28.34
C GLU A 572 -11.74 -20.79 28.71
N ILE A 573 -12.10 -22.04 28.95
CA ILE A 573 -11.21 -23.05 29.53
C ILE A 573 -11.28 -24.30 28.68
N ILE A 574 -10.12 -24.89 28.38
CA ILE A 574 -10.04 -26.25 27.84
C ILE A 574 -9.75 -27.18 28.99
N PHE A 575 -10.70 -28.05 29.28
CA PHE A 575 -10.58 -29.14 30.28
C PHE A 575 -10.09 -30.40 29.63
N GLU A 576 -9.22 -31.16 30.32
CA GLU A 576 -8.65 -32.42 29.82
C GLU A 576 -9.71 -33.47 29.50
N ASN A 577 -10.77 -33.55 30.31
CA ASN A 577 -11.82 -34.58 30.18
C ASN A 577 -13.16 -34.05 29.65
N ALA A 578 -13.32 -32.72 29.47
CA ALA A 578 -14.62 -32.12 29.10
C ALA A 578 -14.54 -31.13 27.93
N GLY A 579 -13.35 -30.96 27.31
CA GLY A 579 -13.13 -30.08 26.16
C GLY A 579 -13.33 -28.59 26.49
N HIS A 580 -13.67 -27.79 25.47
CA HIS A 580 -13.85 -26.35 25.60
C HIS A 580 -15.15 -25.98 26.32
N LYS A 581 -15.05 -25.13 27.36
CA LYS A 581 -16.17 -24.62 28.15
C LYS A 581 -15.98 -23.13 28.47
N ARG A 582 -17.09 -22.37 28.47
CA ARG A 582 -17.13 -20.97 28.94
C ARG A 582 -17.83 -20.95 30.30
N LEU A 583 -17.10 -20.52 31.35
CA LEU A 583 -17.55 -20.52 32.74
C LEU A 583 -17.26 -19.18 33.40
N MET A 584 -18.07 -18.78 34.37
CA MET A 584 -17.74 -17.61 35.21
C MET A 584 -16.60 -17.99 36.16
N LYS A 585 -15.71 -17.05 36.47
CA LYS A 585 -14.53 -17.23 37.32
C LYS A 585 -14.85 -17.71 38.74
N ASP A 586 -16.05 -17.44 39.23
CA ASP A 586 -16.49 -17.88 40.56
C ASP A 586 -16.69 -19.42 40.68
N TYR A 587 -16.73 -20.12 39.53
CA TYR A 587 -16.90 -21.59 39.50
C TYR A 587 -15.60 -22.36 39.32
N VAL A 588 -14.46 -21.69 39.28
CA VAL A 588 -13.15 -22.32 39.11
C VAL A 588 -12.16 -21.79 40.16
N SER A 589 -11.30 -22.68 40.63
CA SER A 589 -10.21 -22.35 41.54
C SER A 589 -8.87 -22.45 40.82
N LYS A 590 -7.94 -21.58 41.16
CA LYS A 590 -6.57 -21.61 40.62
C LYS A 590 -5.82 -22.77 41.29
N VAL A 591 -5.13 -23.59 40.50
CA VAL A 591 -4.31 -24.70 40.97
C VAL A 591 -2.88 -24.28 41.20
#